data_6193cb4349fbb76e75fd5367b274dcca
#
_entry.id   6193cb4349fbb76e75fd5367b274dcca
#
_cell.length_a   1.000
_cell.length_b   1.000
_cell.length_c   1.000
_cell.angle_alpha   90.00
_cell.angle_beta   90.00
_cell.angle_gamma   90.00
#
_symmetry.space_group_name_H-M   'P 1'
#
loop_
_entity.id
_entity.type
_entity.pdbx_description
1 polymer ?
#
loop_
_entity_poly.entity_id
_entity_poly.type
_entity_poly.pdbx_seq_one_letter_code
_entity_poly.pdbx_strand_id
1 'polypeptide(L)'
;GVDIWLKKQMPGGGGLGGGSSDAATTLLALNHLWELNLSQKQLLDLGLQLGADVPIFIFGQNAFAEGIGEKLQAIELPPAWYVVLVPSVQVSTVEIFASKELTRNTIPIKIPPFSVWQGHNDLESVVCRAYPEVDRCLGWLKQLENTTIAAMSGSGACVFAEFATELAAQTAFEQIPEDMTGFLAKGLECHPMYHSMG
;
A
#
# COMPACT_ATOMS: atom_id res chain seq x y z
N GLY A 1 -12.74 10.21 27.22
CA GLY A 1 -13.03 9.10 26.31
C GLY A 1 -13.39 9.60 24.93
N VAL A 2 -13.54 8.69 23.99
CA VAL A 2 -13.92 8.97 22.61
C VAL A 2 -14.73 7.80 22.08
N ASP A 3 -15.72 8.07 21.24
CA ASP A 3 -16.41 7.08 20.44
C ASP A 3 -15.86 7.10 19.04
N ILE A 4 -15.52 5.93 18.49
CA ILE A 4 -14.92 5.79 17.16
C ILE A 4 -15.88 5.00 16.27
N TRP A 5 -16.29 5.58 15.15
CA TRP A 5 -17.07 4.91 14.12
C TRP A 5 -16.21 4.65 12.90
N LEU A 6 -16.04 3.39 12.52
CA LEU A 6 -15.26 2.98 11.37
C LEU A 6 -16.17 2.45 10.26
N LYS A 7 -16.24 3.15 9.13
CA LYS A 7 -16.90 2.68 7.91
C LYS A 7 -15.84 2.18 6.93
N LYS A 8 -15.65 0.86 6.89
CA LYS A 8 -14.69 0.24 5.96
C LYS A 8 -15.16 0.38 4.51
N GLN A 9 -14.32 0.97 3.68
CA GLN A 9 -14.51 1.08 2.23
C GLN A 9 -13.52 0.19 1.47
N MET A 10 -12.33 -0.01 2.03
CA MET A 10 -11.30 -0.86 1.44
C MET A 10 -11.40 -2.27 1.98
N PRO A 11 -11.04 -3.29 1.18
CA PRO A 11 -11.04 -4.68 1.61
C PRO A 11 -10.08 -4.88 2.79
N GLY A 12 -10.51 -5.60 3.81
CA GLY A 12 -9.66 -6.02 4.91
C GLY A 12 -8.71 -7.12 4.45
N GLY A 13 -7.42 -7.04 4.80
CA GLY A 13 -6.44 -8.09 4.49
C GLY A 13 -5.98 -8.13 3.03
N GLY A 14 -6.24 -7.07 2.25
CA GLY A 14 -5.85 -6.98 0.84
C GLY A 14 -4.43 -6.47 0.57
N GLY A 15 -3.59 -6.30 1.57
CA GLY A 15 -2.23 -5.74 1.39
C GLY A 15 -2.19 -4.22 1.12
N LEU A 16 -3.32 -3.51 1.27
CA LEU A 16 -3.43 -2.07 0.99
C LEU A 16 -3.18 -1.17 2.21
N GLY A 17 -2.78 -1.73 3.34
CA GLY A 17 -2.47 -0.96 4.56
C GLY A 17 -3.67 -0.26 5.21
N GLY A 18 -4.92 -0.57 4.82
CA GLY A 18 -6.12 0.14 5.28
C GLY A 18 -6.27 0.16 6.80
N GLY A 19 -6.02 -0.97 7.49
CA GLY A 19 -6.05 -1.03 8.96
C GLY A 19 -4.97 -0.19 9.61
N SER A 20 -3.77 -0.17 9.03
CA SER A 20 -2.65 0.65 9.49
C SER A 20 -2.92 2.14 9.28
N SER A 21 -3.56 2.52 8.18
CA SER A 21 -4.03 3.88 7.92
C SER A 21 -5.11 4.32 8.93
N ASP A 22 -6.08 3.44 9.25
CA ASP A 22 -7.09 3.71 10.26
C ASP A 22 -6.46 3.94 11.65
N ALA A 23 -5.49 3.10 12.03
CA ALA A 23 -4.76 3.22 13.30
C ALA A 23 -3.97 4.53 13.37
N ALA A 24 -3.22 4.86 12.34
CA ALA A 24 -2.47 6.11 12.24
C ALA A 24 -3.39 7.32 12.37
N THR A 25 -4.47 7.35 11.57
CA THR A 25 -5.45 8.43 11.60
C THR A 25 -6.04 8.59 13.01
N THR A 26 -6.34 7.48 13.69
CA THR A 26 -6.84 7.51 15.07
C THR A 26 -5.83 8.12 16.02
N LEU A 27 -4.56 7.71 15.97
CA LEU A 27 -3.49 8.29 16.81
C LEU A 27 -3.34 9.79 16.60
N LEU A 28 -3.32 10.22 15.35
CA LEU A 28 -3.19 11.62 14.97
C LEU A 28 -4.39 12.45 15.46
N ALA A 29 -5.61 11.94 15.23
CA ALA A 29 -6.83 12.59 15.68
C ALA A 29 -6.90 12.70 17.21
N LEU A 30 -6.55 11.66 17.96
CA LEU A 30 -6.55 11.67 19.43
C LEU A 30 -5.46 12.61 19.99
N ASN A 31 -4.28 12.65 19.36
CA ASN A 31 -3.24 13.60 19.73
C ASN A 31 -3.74 15.04 19.62
N HIS A 32 -4.46 15.35 18.55
CA HIS A 32 -5.04 16.68 18.32
C HIS A 32 -6.22 16.96 19.27
N LEU A 33 -7.22 16.06 19.33
CA LEU A 33 -8.45 16.25 20.10
C LEU A 33 -8.21 16.34 21.62
N TRP A 34 -7.21 15.66 22.12
CA TRP A 34 -6.86 15.66 23.56
C TRP A 34 -5.72 16.59 23.88
N GLU A 35 -5.24 17.38 22.92
CA GLU A 35 -4.14 18.34 23.08
C GLU A 35 -2.91 17.74 23.76
N LEU A 36 -2.59 16.46 23.39
CA LEU A 36 -1.49 15.71 24.01
C LEU A 36 -0.13 16.27 23.64
N ASN A 37 -0.04 16.99 22.53
CA ASN A 37 1.19 17.59 22.00
C ASN A 37 2.35 16.58 21.83
N LEU A 38 2.03 15.33 21.49
CA LEU A 38 3.04 14.34 21.19
C LEU A 38 3.75 14.71 19.88
N SER A 39 5.05 14.64 19.90
CA SER A 39 5.88 14.85 18.70
C SER A 39 5.64 13.73 17.68
N GLN A 40 5.92 14.01 16.39
CA GLN A 40 5.85 12.99 15.34
C GLN A 40 6.65 11.73 15.71
N LYS A 41 7.85 11.89 16.31
CA LYS A 41 8.66 10.76 16.76
C LYS A 41 7.92 9.88 17.77
N GLN A 42 7.28 10.47 18.77
CA GLN A 42 6.51 9.72 19.77
C GLN A 42 5.31 8.99 19.14
N LEU A 43 4.65 9.62 18.17
CA LEU A 43 3.56 8.99 17.42
C LEU A 43 4.05 7.84 16.54
N LEU A 44 5.21 7.99 15.88
CA LEU A 44 5.86 6.91 15.13
C LEU A 44 6.19 5.71 16.02
N ASP A 45 6.77 5.96 17.21
CA ASP A 45 7.11 4.92 18.19
C ASP A 45 5.85 4.19 18.71
N LEU A 46 4.74 4.91 18.92
CA LEU A 46 3.45 4.32 19.27
C LEU A 46 2.86 3.52 18.12
N GLY A 47 2.91 4.09 16.91
CA GLY A 47 2.40 3.45 15.70
C GLY A 47 3.10 2.12 15.41
N LEU A 48 4.41 2.07 15.60
CA LEU A 48 5.21 0.85 15.41
C LEU A 48 4.76 -0.30 16.35
N GLN A 49 4.29 0.02 17.55
CA GLN A 49 3.75 -0.98 18.49
C GLN A 49 2.40 -1.55 18.02
N LEU A 50 1.65 -0.82 17.20
CA LEU A 50 0.38 -1.27 16.63
C LEU A 50 0.56 -2.09 15.36
N GLY A 51 1.61 -1.80 14.58
CA GLY A 51 1.91 -2.54 13.37
C GLY A 51 3.03 -1.89 12.54
N ALA A 52 3.75 -2.72 11.79
CA ALA A 52 4.92 -2.30 11.00
C ALA A 52 4.58 -1.22 9.95
N ASP A 53 3.37 -1.25 9.39
CA ASP A 53 2.93 -0.29 8.37
C ASP A 53 2.28 0.98 8.95
N VAL A 54 2.04 1.07 10.27
CA VAL A 54 1.42 2.26 10.88
C VAL A 54 2.32 3.50 10.77
N PRO A 55 3.65 3.39 10.99
CA PRO A 55 4.55 4.52 10.91
C PRO A 55 4.51 5.30 9.59
N ILE A 56 4.37 4.63 8.43
CA ILE A 56 4.33 5.34 7.14
C ILE A 56 3.12 6.28 7.03
N PHE A 57 1.97 5.89 7.57
CA PHE A 57 0.77 6.72 7.57
C PHE A 57 0.86 7.88 8.57
N ILE A 58 1.58 7.70 9.70
CA ILE A 58 1.89 8.79 10.64
C ILE A 58 2.93 9.74 10.03
N PHE A 59 3.92 9.21 9.31
CA PHE A 59 4.91 10.01 8.60
C PHE A 59 4.26 10.91 7.54
N GLY A 60 3.20 10.42 6.90
CA GLY A 60 2.26 11.19 6.11
C GLY A 60 2.75 11.64 4.75
N GLN A 61 3.90 11.16 4.29
CA GLN A 61 4.48 11.46 2.98
C GLN A 61 4.90 10.15 2.29
N ASN A 62 5.10 10.20 0.98
CA ASN A 62 5.74 9.12 0.26
C ASN A 62 7.15 8.91 0.82
N ALA A 63 7.51 7.68 1.12
CA ALA A 63 8.80 7.39 1.74
C ALA A 63 9.40 6.08 1.26
N PHE A 64 10.72 6.05 1.25
CA PHE A 64 11.48 4.81 1.24
C PHE A 64 11.58 4.30 2.67
N ALA A 65 11.23 3.03 2.89
CA ALA A 65 11.24 2.41 4.21
C ALA A 65 12.30 1.31 4.29
N GLU A 66 13.06 1.30 5.38
CA GLU A 66 14.03 0.26 5.69
C GLU A 66 13.71 -0.37 7.06
N GLY A 67 14.40 -1.47 7.36
CA GLY A 67 14.17 -2.23 8.58
C GLY A 67 12.88 -3.03 8.48
N ILE A 68 12.00 -2.93 9.48
CA ILE A 68 10.64 -3.48 9.45
C ILE A 68 9.59 -2.44 9.00
N GLY A 69 10.04 -1.25 8.49
CA GLY A 69 9.21 -0.12 8.09
C GLY A 69 9.35 1.12 8.98
N GLU A 70 10.25 1.09 9.97
CA GLU A 70 10.45 2.18 10.94
C GLU A 70 11.42 3.27 10.48
N LYS A 71 12.32 2.95 9.55
CA LYS A 71 13.28 3.92 9.02
C LYS A 71 12.75 4.51 7.74
N LEU A 72 12.16 5.68 7.86
CA LEU A 72 11.48 6.36 6.76
C LEU A 72 12.31 7.52 6.24
N GLN A 73 12.49 7.57 4.93
CA GLN A 73 13.10 8.68 4.21
C GLN A 73 12.12 9.21 3.18
N ALA A 74 11.72 10.47 3.30
CA ALA A 74 10.81 11.10 2.34
C ALA A 74 11.37 11.03 0.92
N ILE A 75 10.49 10.74 -0.03
CA ILE A 75 10.79 10.70 -1.45
C ILE A 75 9.71 11.44 -2.23
N GLU A 76 10.09 12.05 -3.33
CA GLU A 76 9.15 12.64 -4.28
C GLU A 76 8.84 11.61 -5.36
N LEU A 77 7.56 11.39 -5.61
CA LEU A 77 7.08 10.53 -6.69
C LEU A 77 6.28 11.38 -7.68
N PRO A 78 6.35 11.09 -8.98
CA PRO A 78 5.48 11.74 -9.94
C PRO A 78 4.00 11.46 -9.63
N PRO A 79 3.08 12.37 -9.95
CA PRO A 79 1.65 12.10 -9.86
C PRO A 79 1.30 10.86 -10.66
N ALA A 80 0.51 9.98 -10.06
CA ALA A 80 0.11 8.71 -10.66
C ALA A 80 -1.36 8.38 -10.38
N TRP A 81 -1.92 7.52 -11.21
CA TRP A 81 -3.26 6.94 -11.08
C TRP A 81 -3.15 5.42 -11.03
N TYR A 82 -4.02 4.80 -10.28
CA TYR A 82 -3.97 3.37 -10.01
C TYR A 82 -5.28 2.69 -10.34
N VAL A 83 -5.24 1.61 -11.10
CA VAL A 83 -6.31 0.62 -11.17
C VAL A 83 -5.95 -0.50 -10.20
N VAL A 84 -6.79 -0.72 -9.21
CA VAL A 84 -6.59 -1.74 -8.17
C VAL A 84 -7.62 -2.83 -8.35
N LEU A 85 -7.17 -4.08 -8.50
CA LEU A 85 -8.04 -5.25 -8.48
C LEU A 85 -8.03 -5.91 -7.10
N VAL A 86 -9.21 -6.40 -6.71
CA VAL A 86 -9.46 -7.01 -5.40
C VAL A 86 -9.90 -8.47 -5.62
N PRO A 87 -8.95 -9.42 -5.69
CA PRO A 87 -9.29 -10.84 -5.76
C PRO A 87 -10.14 -11.27 -4.56
N SER A 88 -11.12 -12.16 -4.78
CA SER A 88 -12.05 -12.61 -3.75
C SER A 88 -11.43 -13.69 -2.82
N VAL A 89 -10.11 -13.61 -2.58
CA VAL A 89 -9.35 -14.52 -1.73
C VAL A 89 -8.69 -13.79 -0.58
N GLN A 90 -8.53 -14.48 0.54
CA GLN A 90 -7.75 -13.97 1.67
C GLN A 90 -6.40 -14.66 1.70
N VAL A 91 -5.33 -13.89 1.61
CA VAL A 91 -3.96 -14.37 1.69
C VAL A 91 -3.50 -14.37 3.14
N SER A 92 -3.08 -15.53 3.64
CA SER A 92 -2.48 -15.65 4.97
C SER A 92 -1.05 -15.11 4.94
N THR A 93 -0.86 -13.90 5.40
CA THR A 93 0.47 -13.28 5.50
C THR A 93 1.46 -14.17 6.26
N VAL A 94 1.01 -14.83 7.33
CA VAL A 94 1.84 -15.75 8.14
C VAL A 94 2.33 -16.95 7.31
N GLU A 95 1.44 -17.56 6.52
CA GLU A 95 1.79 -18.70 5.66
C GLU A 95 2.76 -18.29 4.55
N ILE A 96 2.53 -17.14 3.92
CA ILE A 96 3.41 -16.62 2.88
C ILE A 96 4.81 -16.35 3.44
N PHE A 97 4.92 -15.69 4.59
CA PHE A 97 6.22 -15.47 5.24
C PHE A 97 6.88 -16.77 5.73
N ALA A 98 6.13 -17.81 6.04
CA ALA A 98 6.65 -19.12 6.42
C ALA A 98 7.05 -20.00 5.21
N SER A 99 6.70 -19.59 3.99
CA SER A 99 6.97 -20.39 2.78
C SER A 99 8.47 -20.60 2.58
N LYS A 100 8.84 -21.85 2.27
CA LYS A 100 10.22 -22.23 1.90
C LYS A 100 10.64 -21.69 0.53
N GLU A 101 9.69 -21.30 -0.29
CA GLU A 101 9.90 -20.77 -1.64
C GLU A 101 10.14 -19.26 -1.65
N LEU A 102 9.97 -18.61 -0.48
CA LEU A 102 10.18 -17.17 -0.35
C LEU A 102 11.68 -16.84 -0.46
N THR A 103 12.02 -15.97 -1.42
CA THR A 103 13.36 -15.40 -1.55
C THR A 103 13.61 -14.46 -0.37
N ARG A 104 14.71 -14.69 0.37
CA ARG A 104 15.04 -13.95 1.60
C ARG A 104 16.38 -13.22 1.52
N ASN A 105 17.07 -13.35 0.42
CA ASN A 105 18.42 -12.80 0.19
C ASN A 105 18.45 -11.84 -1.01
N THR A 106 17.32 -11.26 -1.34
CA THR A 106 17.23 -10.22 -2.36
C THR A 106 18.13 -9.06 -1.97
N ILE A 107 18.94 -8.59 -2.91
CA ILE A 107 19.84 -7.46 -2.68
C ILE A 107 19.01 -6.21 -2.43
N PRO A 108 19.23 -5.50 -1.31
CA PRO A 108 18.49 -4.26 -1.03
C PRO A 108 18.63 -3.25 -2.17
N ILE A 109 17.52 -2.68 -2.58
CA ILE A 109 17.48 -1.64 -3.59
C ILE A 109 18.10 -0.39 -3.00
N LYS A 110 19.05 0.22 -3.70
CA LYS A 110 19.47 1.59 -3.38
C LYS A 110 18.45 2.54 -3.95
N ILE A 111 18.08 3.60 -3.22
CA ILE A 111 17.18 4.63 -3.71
C ILE A 111 17.76 5.20 -5.00
N PRO A 112 17.19 4.92 -6.18
CA PRO A 112 17.65 5.53 -7.41
C PRO A 112 17.15 6.96 -7.50
N PRO A 113 17.83 7.85 -8.22
CA PRO A 113 17.20 9.09 -8.67
C PRO A 113 15.99 8.70 -9.55
N PHE A 114 14.84 9.23 -9.22
CA PHE A 114 13.44 8.88 -9.47
C PHE A 114 12.96 8.69 -10.92
N SER A 115 13.62 8.00 -11.79
CA SER A 115 13.09 7.76 -13.14
C SER A 115 12.70 6.32 -13.47
N VAL A 116 13.06 5.35 -12.65
CA VAL A 116 12.77 3.95 -12.96
C VAL A 116 12.50 3.15 -11.69
N TRP A 117 11.27 2.69 -11.50
CA TRP A 117 10.95 1.66 -10.52
C TRP A 117 11.70 0.38 -10.89
N GLN A 118 12.62 -0.03 -10.03
CA GLN A 118 13.39 -1.27 -10.18
C GLN A 118 13.07 -2.27 -9.08
N GLY A 119 12.05 -1.99 -8.28
CA GLY A 119 11.63 -2.87 -7.21
C GLY A 119 10.81 -4.04 -7.71
N HIS A 120 10.82 -5.12 -6.95
CA HIS A 120 9.90 -6.24 -7.10
C HIS A 120 9.40 -6.64 -5.71
N ASN A 121 8.30 -7.34 -5.66
CA ASN A 121 7.74 -7.86 -4.43
C ASN A 121 8.11 -9.34 -4.30
N ASP A 122 9.02 -9.66 -3.37
CA ASP A 122 9.46 -11.05 -3.15
C ASP A 122 8.33 -12.00 -2.78
N LEU A 123 7.22 -11.47 -2.23
CA LEU A 123 6.03 -12.25 -1.88
C LEU A 123 5.17 -12.59 -3.11
N GLU A 124 5.23 -11.79 -4.18
CA GLU A 124 4.35 -11.89 -5.35
C GLU A 124 4.38 -13.28 -5.98
N SER A 125 5.57 -13.82 -6.23
CA SER A 125 5.73 -15.12 -6.88
C SER A 125 5.18 -16.29 -6.03
N VAL A 126 5.28 -16.18 -4.71
CA VAL A 126 4.77 -17.20 -3.78
C VAL A 126 3.25 -17.12 -3.70
N VAL A 127 2.71 -15.90 -3.61
CA VAL A 127 1.27 -15.68 -3.57
C VAL A 127 0.60 -16.09 -4.88
N CYS A 128 1.13 -15.71 -6.04
CA CYS A 128 0.59 -16.07 -7.34
C CYS A 128 0.53 -17.60 -7.54
N ARG A 129 1.53 -18.33 -7.05
CA ARG A 129 1.50 -19.82 -7.10
C ARG A 129 0.47 -20.43 -6.17
N ALA A 130 0.30 -19.88 -4.97
CA ALA A 130 -0.64 -20.39 -3.98
C ALA A 130 -2.09 -19.98 -4.27
N TYR A 131 -2.29 -18.86 -4.93
CA TYR A 131 -3.59 -18.24 -5.19
C TYR A 131 -3.73 -17.87 -6.69
N PRO A 132 -4.19 -18.81 -7.54
CA PRO A 132 -4.32 -18.59 -8.99
C PRO A 132 -5.19 -17.39 -9.39
N GLU A 133 -6.11 -16.98 -8.51
CA GLU A 133 -6.96 -15.82 -8.73
C GLU A 133 -6.16 -14.52 -8.67
N VAL A 134 -5.18 -14.43 -7.78
CA VAL A 134 -4.24 -13.29 -7.71
C VAL A 134 -3.38 -13.25 -8.97
N ASP A 135 -2.83 -14.40 -9.39
CA ASP A 135 -2.03 -14.53 -10.60
C ASP A 135 -2.81 -14.10 -11.84
N ARG A 136 -4.07 -14.51 -11.97
CA ARG A 136 -4.97 -14.13 -13.07
C ARG A 136 -5.20 -12.62 -13.10
N CYS A 137 -5.50 -12.00 -11.96
CA CYS A 137 -5.70 -10.55 -11.88
C CYS A 137 -4.43 -9.77 -12.23
N LEU A 138 -3.29 -10.20 -11.70
CA LEU A 138 -1.99 -9.58 -12.00
C LEU A 138 -1.59 -9.76 -13.47
N GLY A 139 -1.81 -10.96 -14.02
CA GLY A 139 -1.57 -11.26 -15.43
C GLY A 139 -2.38 -10.39 -16.37
N TRP A 140 -3.64 -10.11 -16.03
CA TRP A 140 -4.49 -9.20 -16.78
C TRP A 140 -3.95 -7.75 -16.73
N LEU A 141 -3.59 -7.25 -15.53
CA LEU A 141 -3.01 -5.91 -15.39
C LEU A 141 -1.70 -5.74 -16.17
N LYS A 142 -0.85 -6.78 -16.23
CA LYS A 142 0.43 -6.76 -16.96
C LYS A 142 0.26 -6.70 -18.48
N GLN A 143 -0.94 -6.97 -19.02
CA GLN A 143 -1.24 -6.90 -20.46
C GLN A 143 -1.81 -5.53 -20.89
N LEU A 144 -2.15 -4.66 -19.93
CA LEU A 144 -2.72 -3.36 -20.23
C LEU A 144 -1.68 -2.44 -20.90
N GLU A 145 -2.13 -1.70 -21.90
CA GLU A 145 -1.32 -0.65 -22.52
C GLU A 145 -1.15 0.55 -21.59
N ASN A 146 -0.06 1.30 -21.78
CA ASN A 146 0.26 2.51 -21.01
C ASN A 146 0.44 2.29 -19.49
N THR A 147 0.60 1.05 -19.05
CA THR A 147 0.94 0.72 -17.68
C THR A 147 2.41 1.00 -17.41
N THR A 148 2.72 1.76 -16.39
CA THR A 148 4.10 2.01 -15.95
C THR A 148 4.60 0.88 -15.05
N ILE A 149 3.73 0.39 -14.15
CA ILE A 149 4.00 -0.69 -13.21
C ILE A 149 2.74 -1.53 -13.07
N ALA A 150 2.89 -2.86 -12.97
CA ALA A 150 1.84 -3.76 -12.48
C ALA A 150 2.44 -4.72 -11.48
N ALA A 151 1.90 -4.73 -10.23
CA ALA A 151 2.45 -5.48 -9.12
C ALA A 151 1.39 -5.85 -8.07
N MET A 152 1.75 -6.79 -7.20
CA MET A 152 0.96 -7.10 -6.00
C MET A 152 1.30 -6.11 -4.88
N SER A 153 0.29 -5.66 -4.15
CA SER A 153 0.45 -4.76 -3.00
C SER A 153 0.73 -5.56 -1.72
N GLY A 154 1.86 -5.27 -1.08
CA GLY A 154 2.24 -5.88 0.20
C GLY A 154 2.25 -7.41 0.12
N SER A 155 1.57 -8.08 1.05
CA SER A 155 1.41 -9.54 1.08
C SER A 155 0.20 -10.06 0.27
N GLY A 156 -0.45 -9.20 -0.51
CA GLY A 156 -1.63 -9.54 -1.30
C GLY A 156 -2.93 -9.47 -0.43
N ALA A 157 -4.08 -9.82 -0.97
CA ALA A 157 -4.35 -10.31 -2.35
C ALA A 157 -4.44 -9.21 -3.42
N CYS A 158 -4.58 -7.92 -3.05
CA CYS A 158 -4.78 -6.86 -4.04
C CYS A 158 -3.56 -6.70 -4.94
N VAL A 159 -3.85 -6.47 -6.22
CA VAL A 159 -2.87 -6.16 -7.27
C VAL A 159 -3.24 -4.83 -7.91
N PHE A 160 -2.26 -4.11 -8.42
CA PHE A 160 -2.49 -2.79 -9.00
C PHE A 160 -1.69 -2.59 -10.29
N ALA A 161 -2.18 -1.70 -11.13
CA ALA A 161 -1.44 -1.12 -12.23
C ALA A 161 -1.39 0.39 -12.07
N GLU A 162 -0.21 0.98 -12.34
CA GLU A 162 0.05 2.41 -12.28
C GLU A 162 0.01 3.03 -13.68
N PHE A 163 -0.54 4.22 -13.77
CA PHE A 163 -0.68 5.01 -14.99
C PHE A 163 -0.24 6.45 -14.73
N ALA A 164 0.43 7.04 -15.70
CA ALA A 164 0.88 8.43 -15.63
C ALA A 164 -0.28 9.45 -15.74
N THR A 165 -1.43 9.05 -16.31
CA THR A 165 -2.57 9.95 -16.55
C THR A 165 -3.89 9.33 -16.10
N GLU A 166 -4.82 10.20 -15.69
CA GLU A 166 -6.18 9.81 -15.35
C GLU A 166 -6.90 9.10 -16.50
N LEU A 167 -6.76 9.63 -17.70
CA LEU A 167 -7.43 9.09 -18.88
C LEU A 167 -6.99 7.65 -19.17
N ALA A 168 -5.69 7.37 -19.09
CA ALA A 168 -5.17 6.01 -19.30
C ALA A 168 -5.71 5.04 -18.22
N ALA A 169 -5.71 5.47 -16.96
CA ALA A 169 -6.24 4.67 -15.87
C ALA A 169 -7.76 4.44 -15.99
N GLN A 170 -8.53 5.46 -16.38
CA GLN A 170 -9.96 5.35 -16.60
C GLN A 170 -10.28 4.38 -17.76
N THR A 171 -9.55 4.49 -18.87
CA THR A 171 -9.69 3.58 -20.01
C THR A 171 -9.41 2.13 -19.63
N ALA A 172 -8.38 1.90 -18.81
CA ALA A 172 -8.06 0.57 -18.30
C ALA A 172 -9.14 0.06 -17.33
N PHE A 173 -9.64 0.93 -16.45
CA PHE A 173 -10.69 0.58 -15.48
C PHE A 173 -11.99 0.14 -16.16
N GLU A 174 -12.38 0.80 -17.27
CA GLU A 174 -13.56 0.45 -18.06
C GLU A 174 -13.44 -0.91 -18.79
N GLN A 175 -12.23 -1.43 -18.92
CA GLN A 175 -11.95 -2.74 -19.52
C GLN A 175 -11.90 -3.89 -18.54
N ILE A 176 -12.09 -3.64 -17.22
CA ILE A 176 -12.06 -4.70 -16.22
C ILE A 176 -13.11 -5.77 -16.55
N PRO A 177 -12.71 -7.05 -16.65
CA PRO A 177 -13.65 -8.16 -16.87
C PRO A 177 -14.75 -8.20 -15.80
N GLU A 178 -15.98 -8.58 -16.19
CA GLU A 178 -17.14 -8.61 -15.29
C GLU A 178 -16.95 -9.52 -14.06
N ASP A 179 -16.08 -10.52 -14.16
CA ASP A 179 -15.74 -11.45 -13.10
C ASP A 179 -14.58 -10.98 -12.20
N MET A 180 -14.06 -9.77 -12.43
CA MET A 180 -13.06 -9.12 -11.59
C MET A 180 -13.64 -7.88 -10.91
N THR A 181 -13.26 -7.65 -9.67
CA THR A 181 -13.68 -6.47 -8.91
C THR A 181 -12.48 -5.55 -8.70
N GLY A 182 -12.69 -4.25 -8.91
CA GLY A 182 -11.62 -3.28 -8.74
C GLY A 182 -12.15 -1.86 -8.52
N PHE A 183 -11.22 -0.94 -8.34
CA PHE A 183 -11.50 0.48 -8.24
C PHE A 183 -10.36 1.31 -8.82
N LEU A 184 -10.68 2.56 -9.19
CA LEU A 184 -9.75 3.57 -9.62
C LEU A 184 -9.37 4.46 -8.44
N ALA A 185 -8.08 4.79 -8.31
CA ALA A 185 -7.59 5.69 -7.27
C ALA A 185 -6.52 6.65 -7.82
N LYS A 186 -6.52 7.88 -7.31
CA LYS A 186 -5.45 8.84 -7.54
C LYS A 186 -4.39 8.68 -6.46
N GLY A 187 -3.11 8.67 -6.83
CA GLY A 187 -2.00 8.76 -5.89
C GLY A 187 -2.00 10.09 -5.14
N LEU A 188 -1.69 10.06 -3.87
CA LEU A 188 -1.57 11.24 -3.03
C LEU A 188 -0.09 11.52 -2.74
N GLU A 189 0.31 12.78 -2.75
CA GLU A 189 1.65 13.20 -2.35
C GLU A 189 1.84 13.13 -0.83
N CYS A 190 0.77 13.42 -0.07
CA CYS A 190 0.78 13.35 1.38
C CYS A 190 -0.58 12.92 1.94
N HIS A 191 -0.56 12.43 3.17
CA HIS A 191 -1.76 12.06 3.91
C HIS A 191 -2.67 13.29 4.11
N PRO A 192 -4.02 13.17 3.97
CA PRO A 192 -4.93 14.31 4.10
C PRO A 192 -4.80 15.09 5.42
N MET A 193 -4.43 14.41 6.51
CA MET A 193 -4.22 15.06 7.81
C MET A 193 -2.80 15.61 8.00
N TYR A 194 -1.91 15.48 7.03
CA TYR A 194 -0.51 15.91 7.16
C TYR A 194 -0.36 17.38 7.58
N HIS A 195 -1.15 18.26 6.96
CA HIS A 195 -1.13 19.70 7.27
C HIS A 195 -1.89 20.09 8.55
N SER A 196 -2.62 19.17 9.14
CA SER A 196 -3.34 19.41 10.40
C SER A 196 -2.49 19.11 11.64
N MET A 197 -1.23 18.70 11.43
CA MET A 197 -0.32 18.22 12.47
C MET A 197 0.87 19.18 12.73
N GLY A 198 0.91 20.32 12.05
CA GLY A 198 1.91 21.37 12.19
C GLY A 198 1.53 22.44 13.19
#